data_4e9bb7cb9c5f0ba3bfd053f297e2653b
#
_entry.id   4e9bb7cb9c5f0ba3bfd053f297e2653b
#
_cell.length_a   1.000
_cell.length_b   1.000
_cell.length_c   1.000
_cell.angle_alpha   90.00
_cell.angle_beta   90.00
_cell.angle_gamma   90.00
#
_symmetry.space_group_name_H-M   'P 1'
#
loop_
_entity.id
_entity.type
_entity.pdbx_description
1 polymer ?
#
loop_
_entity_poly.entity_id
_entity_poly.type
_entity_poly.pdbx_seq_one_letter_code
_entity_poly.pdbx_strand_id
1 'polypeptide(L)'
;GELMALVSSPSFNPNSFTTGISQNEWNALMTNPRFPLTNKAVSGQYSPGSTFKMMVALAALEGDHINPNREIFCPGYLDLGNRRFHCWKRGGHGRVNMYTGITRSCDFYFYEVAKRVGVDDIAAMARRFGLGEKLGIELPSERNGLMPTRDWKLAVYGVPWQKGETLVIGIGQGFVLATPLQLAVMTARIANGGIAIAPKLVREAQRVGKRLPDLREPFPSMGLSAAHLAVVQKGMLDVTNDPRGTAYRARIEEPSMAMAGKTGSVQVKRITKAERERGVVKNEDREWKDRDHALFVGYAPIDSPRYAV
;
A
#
# COMPACT_ATOMS: atom_id res chain seq x y z
N GLY A 1 -4.00 -17.72 2.86
CA GLY A 1 -3.33 -16.93 3.91
C GLY A 1 -1.96 -17.47 4.34
N GLU A 2 -1.49 -18.55 3.72
CA GLU A 2 -0.16 -19.11 3.99
C GLU A 2 0.94 -18.16 3.52
N LEU A 3 1.92 -17.86 4.39
CA LEU A 3 3.08 -17.06 4.04
C LEU A 3 4.16 -17.94 3.40
N MET A 4 4.45 -17.69 2.13
CA MET A 4 5.49 -18.40 1.39
C MET A 4 6.87 -17.78 1.58
N ALA A 5 6.93 -16.46 1.81
CA ALA A 5 8.16 -15.72 2.10
C ALA A 5 7.87 -14.51 2.98
N LEU A 6 8.77 -14.23 3.92
CA LEU A 6 8.75 -13.04 4.76
C LEU A 6 10.20 -12.59 4.96
N VAL A 7 10.62 -11.55 4.25
CA VAL A 7 12.03 -11.14 4.19
C VAL A 7 12.18 -9.69 4.65
N SER A 8 13.17 -9.45 5.52
CA SER A 8 13.59 -8.12 5.94
C SER A 8 15.10 -7.97 5.73
N SER A 9 15.51 -7.03 4.88
CA SER A 9 16.93 -6.79 4.54
C SER A 9 17.34 -5.33 4.82
N PRO A 10 18.57 -5.06 5.30
CA PRO A 10 19.50 -6.05 5.85
C PRO A 10 18.95 -6.71 7.11
N SER A 11 19.47 -7.90 7.42
CA SER A 11 19.18 -8.64 8.64
C SER A 11 20.48 -8.80 9.45
N PHE A 12 20.42 -9.58 10.51
CA PHE A 12 21.56 -9.89 11.36
C PHE A 12 21.75 -11.41 11.47
N ASN A 13 22.95 -11.83 11.89
CA ASN A 13 23.20 -13.23 12.18
C ASN A 13 22.69 -13.58 13.59
N PRO A 14 21.63 -14.39 13.73
CA PRO A 14 21.11 -14.76 15.05
C PRO A 14 22.11 -15.57 15.89
N ASN A 15 23.06 -16.29 15.25
CA ASN A 15 24.05 -17.06 15.95
C ASN A 15 25.03 -16.21 16.76
N SER A 16 25.24 -14.94 16.38
CA SER A 16 26.06 -14.02 17.18
C SER A 16 25.53 -13.80 18.60
N PHE A 17 24.24 -14.09 18.83
CA PHE A 17 23.61 -13.92 20.15
C PHE A 17 23.67 -15.16 21.01
N THR A 18 23.98 -16.34 20.46
CA THR A 18 24.00 -17.61 21.20
C THR A 18 25.22 -17.75 22.09
N THR A 19 26.35 -17.20 21.68
CA THR A 19 27.62 -17.23 22.41
C THR A 19 28.02 -15.88 23.02
N GLY A 20 27.14 -14.88 22.89
CA GLY A 20 27.40 -13.51 23.25
C GLY A 20 27.92 -12.69 22.08
N ILE A 21 27.22 -11.59 21.77
CA ILE A 21 27.61 -10.66 20.72
C ILE A 21 28.74 -9.73 21.20
N SER A 22 29.74 -9.48 20.37
CA SER A 22 30.78 -8.52 20.70
C SER A 22 30.23 -7.06 20.73
N GLN A 23 30.84 -6.20 21.56
CA GLN A 23 30.42 -4.79 21.64
C GLN A 23 30.55 -4.09 20.28
N ASN A 24 31.55 -4.40 19.48
CA ASN A 24 31.74 -3.81 18.16
C ASN A 24 30.64 -4.22 17.19
N GLU A 25 30.26 -5.50 17.15
CA GLU A 25 29.16 -5.99 16.31
C GLU A 25 27.82 -5.42 16.76
N TRP A 26 27.56 -5.39 18.08
CA TRP A 26 26.37 -4.75 18.64
C TRP A 26 26.27 -3.27 18.23
N ASN A 27 27.33 -2.52 18.38
CA ASN A 27 27.36 -1.10 17.98
C ASN A 27 27.11 -0.93 16.48
N ALA A 28 27.71 -1.79 15.64
CA ALA A 28 27.49 -1.77 14.19
C ALA A 28 26.02 -2.04 13.83
N LEU A 29 25.34 -2.96 14.53
CA LEU A 29 23.91 -3.24 14.31
C LEU A 29 23.05 -2.05 14.76
N MET A 30 23.34 -1.45 15.93
CA MET A 30 22.57 -0.37 16.51
C MET A 30 22.69 0.95 15.73
N THR A 31 23.87 1.22 15.17
CA THR A 31 24.15 2.47 14.43
C THR A 31 23.86 2.35 12.93
N ASN A 32 23.51 1.15 12.45
CA ASN A 32 23.23 0.93 11.03
C ASN A 32 21.96 1.69 10.59
N PRO A 33 22.05 2.63 9.64
CA PRO A 33 20.93 3.44 9.19
C PRO A 33 19.82 2.64 8.48
N ARG A 34 20.06 1.36 8.17
CA ARG A 34 19.08 0.45 7.55
C ARG A 34 18.37 -0.46 8.56
N PHE A 35 18.60 -0.27 9.87
CA PHE A 35 17.91 -0.96 10.97
C PHE A 35 17.83 -2.49 10.82
N PRO A 36 18.98 -3.22 10.83
CA PRO A 36 18.99 -4.67 10.61
C PRO A 36 18.25 -5.48 11.68
N LEU A 37 18.14 -4.97 12.91
CA LEU A 37 17.42 -5.61 14.02
C LEU A 37 15.90 -5.50 13.91
N THR A 38 15.39 -4.63 13.01
CA THR A 38 13.94 -4.44 12.81
C THR A 38 13.43 -5.36 11.72
N ASN A 39 12.47 -6.22 12.03
CA ASN A 39 11.72 -6.94 11.00
C ASN A 39 10.78 -5.96 10.27
N LYS A 40 11.25 -5.42 9.16
CA LYS A 40 10.54 -4.39 8.40
C LYS A 40 9.22 -4.87 7.82
N ALA A 41 9.09 -6.17 7.57
CA ALA A 41 7.88 -6.74 6.97
C ALA A 41 6.65 -6.60 7.88
N VAL A 42 6.83 -6.71 9.20
CA VAL A 42 5.73 -6.68 10.19
C VAL A 42 5.78 -5.44 11.10
N SER A 43 6.95 -4.82 11.26
CA SER A 43 7.16 -3.69 12.16
C SER A 43 7.45 -2.36 11.45
N GLY A 44 7.88 -2.41 10.19
CA GLY A 44 8.11 -1.20 9.40
C GLY A 44 6.79 -0.56 9.01
N GLN A 45 6.62 0.71 9.38
CA GLN A 45 5.40 1.48 9.06
C GLN A 45 5.77 2.54 8.02
N TYR A 46 5.23 2.40 6.82
CA TYR A 46 5.53 3.26 5.68
C TYR A 46 4.25 3.83 5.11
N SER A 47 4.31 5.05 4.58
CA SER A 47 3.20 5.54 3.76
C SER A 47 3.06 4.63 2.54
N PRO A 48 1.85 4.10 2.25
CA PRO A 48 1.67 3.15 1.15
C PRO A 48 1.75 3.80 -0.24
N GLY A 49 1.65 5.11 -0.33
CA GLY A 49 1.65 5.82 -1.60
C GLY A 49 0.55 5.33 -2.54
N SER A 50 0.86 5.29 -3.82
CA SER A 50 -0.12 4.91 -4.86
C SER A 50 -0.66 3.48 -4.75
N THR A 51 -0.08 2.60 -3.92
CA THR A 51 -0.68 1.28 -3.64
C THR A 51 -1.98 1.39 -2.83
N PHE A 52 -2.20 2.50 -2.16
CA PHE A 52 -3.43 2.79 -1.41
C PHE A 52 -4.61 3.21 -2.30
N LYS A 53 -4.36 3.61 -3.55
CA LYS A 53 -5.41 4.07 -4.47
C LYS A 53 -6.51 3.04 -4.72
N MET A 54 -6.22 1.73 -4.57
CA MET A 54 -7.23 0.70 -4.66
C MET A 54 -8.27 0.81 -3.54
N MET A 55 -7.84 1.18 -2.33
CA MET A 55 -8.77 1.41 -1.19
C MET A 55 -9.66 2.61 -1.44
N VAL A 56 -9.08 3.69 -1.96
CA VAL A 56 -9.84 4.90 -2.34
C VAL A 56 -10.84 4.61 -3.47
N ALA A 57 -10.43 3.80 -4.46
CA ALA A 57 -11.30 3.37 -5.55
C ALA A 57 -12.47 2.52 -5.04
N LEU A 58 -12.21 1.51 -4.21
CA LEU A 58 -13.25 0.66 -3.64
C LEU A 58 -14.19 1.43 -2.72
N ALA A 59 -13.68 2.34 -1.88
CA ALA A 59 -14.52 3.20 -1.06
C ALA A 59 -15.46 4.06 -1.91
N ALA A 60 -14.95 4.59 -3.03
CA ALA A 60 -15.73 5.39 -3.95
C ALA A 60 -16.81 4.60 -4.70
N LEU A 61 -16.50 3.37 -5.09
CA LEU A 61 -17.42 2.50 -5.83
C LEU A 61 -18.49 1.92 -4.90
N GLU A 62 -18.12 1.39 -3.73
CA GLU A 62 -19.05 0.81 -2.75
C GLU A 62 -20.01 1.86 -2.14
N GLY A 63 -19.58 3.12 -2.07
CA GLY A 63 -20.39 4.25 -1.61
C GLY A 63 -21.12 5.00 -2.72
N ASP A 64 -21.13 4.52 -3.97
CA ASP A 64 -21.75 5.17 -5.13
C ASP A 64 -21.31 6.63 -5.36
N HIS A 65 -20.09 7.00 -4.90
CA HIS A 65 -19.57 8.36 -5.04
C HIS A 65 -19.17 8.71 -6.47
N ILE A 66 -18.90 7.70 -7.32
CA ILE A 66 -18.46 7.90 -8.69
C ILE A 66 -18.75 6.68 -9.57
N ASN A 67 -19.24 6.93 -10.78
CA ASN A 67 -19.26 5.90 -11.82
C ASN A 67 -17.83 5.65 -12.34
N PRO A 68 -17.37 4.38 -12.45
CA PRO A 68 -16.00 4.06 -12.88
C PRO A 68 -15.65 4.54 -14.29
N ASN A 69 -16.63 4.73 -15.17
CA ASN A 69 -16.43 5.23 -16.53
C ASN A 69 -16.42 6.78 -16.60
N ARG A 70 -16.78 7.47 -15.51
CA ARG A 70 -16.79 8.93 -15.49
C ARG A 70 -15.38 9.47 -15.70
N GLU A 71 -15.20 10.24 -16.75
CA GLU A 71 -13.96 10.91 -17.05
C GLU A 71 -13.80 12.22 -16.27
N ILE A 72 -12.59 12.47 -15.77
CA ILE A 72 -12.14 13.70 -15.14
C ILE A 72 -10.90 14.17 -15.90
N PHE A 73 -10.81 15.45 -16.24
CA PHE A 73 -9.65 16.00 -16.92
C PHE A 73 -8.53 16.32 -15.91
N CYS A 74 -7.36 15.71 -16.08
CA CYS A 74 -6.17 15.95 -15.26
C CYS A 74 -5.25 16.97 -15.95
N PRO A 75 -5.17 18.22 -15.46
CA PRO A 75 -4.26 19.24 -16.00
C PRO A 75 -2.83 19.14 -15.44
N GLY A 76 -2.56 18.17 -14.53
CA GLY A 76 -1.27 18.00 -13.86
C GLY A 76 -1.22 18.56 -12.44
N TYR A 77 -2.24 19.25 -11.97
CA TYR A 77 -2.33 19.78 -10.61
C TYR A 77 -3.78 20.09 -10.21
N LEU A 78 -4.01 20.22 -8.91
CA LEU A 78 -5.26 20.67 -8.29
C LEU A 78 -4.94 21.81 -7.33
N ASP A 79 -5.63 22.93 -7.47
CA ASP A 79 -5.54 24.04 -6.52
C ASP A 79 -6.64 23.93 -5.46
N LEU A 80 -6.27 24.07 -4.19
CA LEU A 80 -7.18 24.11 -3.06
C LEU A 80 -6.74 25.22 -2.10
N GLY A 81 -7.51 26.32 -2.08
CA GLY A 81 -7.11 27.55 -1.38
C GLY A 81 -5.80 28.10 -1.96
N ASN A 82 -4.83 28.34 -1.09
CA ASN A 82 -3.52 28.85 -1.46
C ASN A 82 -2.47 27.73 -1.73
N ARG A 83 -2.88 26.47 -1.79
CA ARG A 83 -1.98 25.33 -2.00
C ARG A 83 -2.26 24.63 -3.31
N ARG A 84 -1.18 24.25 -3.99
CA ARG A 84 -1.21 23.43 -5.21
C ARG A 84 -0.77 22.01 -4.91
N PHE A 85 -1.60 21.05 -5.31
CA PHE A 85 -1.36 19.60 -5.23
C PHE A 85 -1.02 19.10 -6.62
N HIS A 86 0.21 18.67 -6.82
CA HIS A 86 0.71 18.25 -8.12
C HIS A 86 0.38 16.77 -8.39
N CYS A 87 0.03 16.48 -9.66
CA CYS A 87 0.12 15.14 -10.18
C CYS A 87 1.60 14.83 -10.52
N TRP A 88 2.00 13.57 -10.42
CA TRP A 88 3.37 13.18 -10.77
C TRP A 88 3.70 13.51 -12.23
N LYS A 89 2.71 13.43 -13.14
CA LYS A 89 2.86 13.84 -14.55
C LYS A 89 2.59 15.34 -14.68
N ARG A 90 3.63 16.14 -14.81
CA ARG A 90 3.58 17.62 -14.85
C ARG A 90 2.62 18.18 -15.91
N GLY A 91 2.63 17.60 -17.13
CA GLY A 91 1.72 18.00 -18.23
C GLY A 91 0.30 17.44 -18.11
N GLY A 92 -0.02 16.75 -16.99
CA GLY A 92 -1.30 16.10 -16.79
C GLY A 92 -1.48 14.81 -17.60
N HIS A 93 -2.54 14.10 -17.28
CA HIS A 93 -2.93 12.87 -17.94
C HIS A 93 -4.01 13.05 -19.00
N GLY A 94 -4.61 14.25 -19.11
CA GLY A 94 -5.79 14.48 -19.95
C GLY A 94 -7.03 13.83 -19.33
N ARG A 95 -7.91 13.28 -20.15
CA ARG A 95 -9.11 12.57 -19.69
C ARG A 95 -8.75 11.24 -19.04
N VAL A 96 -9.25 11.01 -17.84
CA VAL A 96 -8.95 9.86 -16.96
C VAL A 96 -10.23 9.40 -16.30
N ASN A 97 -10.52 8.11 -16.39
CA ASN A 97 -11.56 7.42 -15.62
C ASN A 97 -10.93 6.53 -14.54
N MET A 98 -11.71 5.72 -13.81
CA MET A 98 -11.21 4.89 -12.72
C MET A 98 -10.13 3.90 -13.21
N TYR A 99 -10.38 3.22 -14.32
CA TYR A 99 -9.45 2.24 -14.90
C TYR A 99 -8.10 2.89 -15.25
N THR A 100 -8.13 3.93 -16.08
CA THR A 100 -6.92 4.63 -16.50
C THR A 100 -6.27 5.42 -15.36
N GLY A 101 -7.03 5.82 -14.36
CA GLY A 101 -6.54 6.44 -13.13
C GLY A 101 -5.67 5.48 -12.31
N ILE A 102 -6.09 4.22 -12.18
CA ILE A 102 -5.29 3.15 -11.54
C ILE A 102 -4.09 2.79 -12.42
N THR A 103 -4.31 2.49 -13.71
CA THR A 103 -3.30 2.09 -14.70
C THR A 103 -2.13 3.06 -14.76
N ARG A 104 -2.45 4.36 -14.90
CA ARG A 104 -1.46 5.44 -15.06
C ARG A 104 -1.12 6.13 -13.74
N SER A 105 -1.68 5.63 -12.63
CA SER A 105 -1.46 6.16 -11.28
C SER A 105 -1.69 7.68 -11.17
N CYS A 106 -2.80 8.18 -11.73
CA CYS A 106 -3.10 9.61 -11.79
C CYS A 106 -3.45 10.18 -10.40
N ASP A 107 -2.57 11.00 -9.80
CA ASP A 107 -2.84 11.60 -8.49
C ASP A 107 -4.03 12.56 -8.51
N PHE A 108 -4.13 13.38 -9.56
CA PHE A 108 -5.23 14.34 -9.71
C PHE A 108 -6.59 13.64 -9.67
N TYR A 109 -6.74 12.51 -10.38
CA TYR A 109 -7.97 11.74 -10.38
C TYR A 109 -8.31 11.29 -8.96
N PHE A 110 -7.34 10.78 -8.22
CA PHE A 110 -7.53 10.29 -6.86
C PHE A 110 -7.70 11.42 -5.83
N TYR A 111 -7.19 12.63 -6.07
CA TYR A 111 -7.56 13.81 -5.29
C TYR A 111 -9.07 14.10 -5.42
N GLU A 112 -9.60 14.11 -6.63
CA GLU A 112 -11.02 14.36 -6.90
C GLU A 112 -11.92 13.24 -6.37
N VAL A 113 -11.48 11.98 -6.44
CA VAL A 113 -12.22 10.85 -5.86
C VAL A 113 -12.22 10.94 -4.33
N ALA A 114 -11.05 11.09 -3.70
CA ALA A 114 -10.94 11.17 -2.24
C ALA A 114 -11.73 12.33 -1.64
N LYS A 115 -11.78 13.48 -2.33
CA LYS A 115 -12.58 14.64 -1.92
C LYS A 115 -14.08 14.34 -1.87
N ARG A 116 -14.58 13.45 -2.72
CA ARG A 116 -15.99 13.03 -2.75
C ARG A 116 -16.30 12.00 -1.66
N VAL A 117 -15.39 11.05 -1.46
CA VAL A 117 -15.54 9.96 -0.47
C VAL A 117 -15.40 10.48 0.97
N GLY A 118 -14.34 11.26 1.22
CA GLY A 118 -13.99 11.67 2.58
C GLY A 118 -13.07 10.67 3.28
N VAL A 119 -12.38 11.14 4.33
CA VAL A 119 -11.34 10.36 5.01
C VAL A 119 -11.91 9.18 5.80
N ASP A 120 -13.09 9.36 6.40
CA ASP A 120 -13.66 8.33 7.31
C ASP A 120 -14.09 7.09 6.53
N ASP A 121 -14.74 7.26 5.37
CA ASP A 121 -15.14 6.14 4.50
C ASP A 121 -13.92 5.46 3.84
N ILE A 122 -12.91 6.24 3.47
CA ILE A 122 -11.63 5.69 3.00
C ILE A 122 -10.98 4.85 4.11
N ALA A 123 -10.94 5.34 5.35
CA ALA A 123 -10.38 4.61 6.48
C ALA A 123 -11.18 3.35 6.82
N ALA A 124 -12.51 3.42 6.77
CA ALA A 124 -13.38 2.27 6.98
C ALA A 124 -13.13 1.17 5.94
N MET A 125 -13.05 1.54 4.65
CA MET A 125 -12.70 0.60 3.59
C MET A 125 -11.31 -0.02 3.81
N ALA A 126 -10.31 0.80 4.13
CA ALA A 126 -8.95 0.34 4.35
C ALA A 126 -8.86 -0.69 5.50
N ARG A 127 -9.59 -0.49 6.61
CA ARG A 127 -9.67 -1.46 7.72
C ARG A 127 -10.27 -2.79 7.29
N ARG A 128 -11.30 -2.81 6.46
CA ARG A 128 -11.84 -4.07 5.88
C ARG A 128 -10.77 -4.87 5.14
N PHE A 129 -9.78 -4.20 4.59
CA PHE A 129 -8.65 -4.83 3.89
C PHE A 129 -7.44 -5.13 4.80
N GLY A 130 -7.56 -4.91 6.12
CA GLY A 130 -6.53 -5.24 7.12
C GLY A 130 -5.49 -4.13 7.35
N LEU A 131 -5.76 -2.91 6.87
CA LEU A 131 -4.90 -1.76 7.13
C LEU A 131 -5.33 -1.04 8.41
N GLY A 132 -4.37 -0.59 9.21
CA GLY A 132 -4.63 0.16 10.44
C GLY A 132 -4.89 -0.71 11.67
N GLU A 133 -4.78 -2.04 11.55
CA GLU A 133 -4.99 -3.01 12.62
C GLU A 133 -3.94 -4.11 12.55
N LYS A 134 -3.70 -4.82 13.66
CA LYS A 134 -2.86 -6.02 13.62
C LYS A 134 -3.58 -7.12 12.87
N LEU A 135 -2.85 -7.83 12.04
CA LEU A 135 -3.36 -8.98 11.28
C LEU A 135 -3.37 -10.27 12.10
N GLY A 136 -2.78 -10.23 13.31
CA GLY A 136 -2.72 -11.37 14.23
C GLY A 136 -1.70 -12.42 13.83
N ILE A 137 -0.63 -12.02 13.11
CA ILE A 137 0.48 -12.92 12.84
C ILE A 137 1.24 -13.22 14.12
N GLU A 138 1.60 -14.49 14.35
CA GLU A 138 2.29 -14.96 15.56
C GLU A 138 3.79 -14.55 15.57
N LEU A 139 4.06 -13.27 15.30
CA LEU A 139 5.40 -12.69 15.35
C LEU A 139 5.44 -11.52 16.34
N PRO A 140 6.55 -11.39 17.09
CA PRO A 140 6.70 -10.24 17.98
C PRO A 140 6.80 -8.94 17.18
N SER A 141 6.39 -7.84 17.82
CA SER A 141 6.53 -6.47 17.29
C SER A 141 5.68 -6.16 16.06
N GLU A 142 4.62 -6.93 15.79
CA GLU A 142 3.65 -6.55 14.77
C GLU A 142 3.08 -5.16 15.06
N ARG A 143 3.05 -4.27 14.04
CA ARG A 143 2.53 -2.91 14.13
C ARG A 143 1.19 -2.78 13.41
N ASN A 144 0.33 -1.92 13.98
CA ASN A 144 -1.01 -1.67 13.44
C ASN A 144 -1.01 -0.87 12.13
N GLY A 145 0.09 -0.14 11.82
CA GLY A 145 -0.03 0.95 10.86
C GLY A 145 -0.90 2.08 11.42
N LEU A 146 -1.41 2.93 10.53
CA LEU A 146 -2.32 4.02 10.91
C LEU A 146 -3.29 4.32 9.76
N MET A 147 -4.59 4.20 10.02
CA MET A 147 -5.66 4.71 9.16
C MET A 147 -6.32 5.89 9.87
N PRO A 148 -5.98 7.13 9.51
CA PRO A 148 -6.47 8.32 10.17
C PRO A 148 -7.96 8.55 9.90
N THR A 149 -8.66 9.10 10.89
CA THR A 149 -10.04 9.61 10.79
C THR A 149 -10.08 11.05 11.28
N ARG A 150 -11.23 11.70 11.12
CA ARG A 150 -11.46 13.03 11.70
C ARG A 150 -11.32 13.00 13.23
N ASP A 151 -11.93 12.01 13.87
CA ASP A 151 -11.90 11.84 15.33
C ASP A 151 -10.49 11.53 15.83
N TRP A 152 -9.75 10.66 15.11
CA TRP A 152 -8.36 10.39 15.44
C TRP A 152 -7.52 11.67 15.44
N LYS A 153 -7.66 12.51 14.43
CA LYS A 153 -6.88 13.75 14.35
C LYS A 153 -7.25 14.72 15.47
N LEU A 154 -8.54 14.86 15.75
CA LEU A 154 -8.99 15.70 16.85
C LEU A 154 -8.45 15.21 18.21
N ALA A 155 -8.49 13.90 18.44
CA ALA A 155 -8.00 13.30 19.68
C ALA A 155 -6.48 13.44 19.84
N VAL A 156 -5.69 13.28 18.76
CA VAL A 156 -4.22 13.27 18.83
C VAL A 156 -3.62 14.68 18.75
N TYR A 157 -4.20 15.56 17.93
CA TYR A 157 -3.62 16.89 17.65
C TYR A 157 -4.46 18.05 18.18
N GLY A 158 -5.66 17.82 18.67
CA GLY A 158 -6.56 18.88 19.17
C GLY A 158 -7.09 19.84 18.08
N VAL A 159 -6.91 19.49 16.81
CA VAL A 159 -7.33 20.33 15.68
C VAL A 159 -8.20 19.57 14.69
N PRO A 160 -9.18 20.24 14.03
CA PRO A 160 -10.08 19.57 13.11
C PRO A 160 -9.34 19.13 11.82
N TRP A 161 -9.93 18.16 11.15
CA TRP A 161 -9.49 17.67 9.85
C TRP A 161 -9.60 18.74 8.77
N GLN A 162 -8.56 18.86 7.94
CA GLN A 162 -8.52 19.82 6.85
C GLN A 162 -8.77 19.13 5.49
N LYS A 163 -9.50 19.79 4.58
CA LYS A 163 -9.80 19.26 3.23
C LYS A 163 -8.54 18.82 2.46
N GLY A 164 -7.43 19.56 2.61
CA GLY A 164 -6.17 19.25 1.95
C GLY A 164 -5.54 17.95 2.44
N GLU A 165 -5.81 17.52 3.68
CA GLU A 165 -5.33 16.25 4.22
C GLU A 165 -6.03 15.06 3.54
N THR A 166 -7.33 15.19 3.25
CA THR A 166 -8.06 14.18 2.47
C THR A 166 -7.44 13.96 1.09
N LEU A 167 -7.00 15.02 0.41
CA LEU A 167 -6.33 14.89 -0.89
C LEU A 167 -5.04 14.07 -0.76
N VAL A 168 -4.23 14.37 0.26
CA VAL A 168 -2.96 13.66 0.49
C VAL A 168 -3.20 12.19 0.86
N ILE A 169 -4.22 11.90 1.69
CA ILE A 169 -4.66 10.54 2.01
C ILE A 169 -5.12 9.80 0.74
N GLY A 170 -5.80 10.49 -0.18
CA GLY A 170 -6.27 9.91 -1.45
C GLY A 170 -5.19 9.31 -2.34
N ILE A 171 -3.92 9.65 -2.10
CA ILE A 171 -2.76 9.08 -2.79
C ILE A 171 -1.86 8.26 -1.84
N GLY A 172 -2.37 7.91 -0.66
CA GLY A 172 -1.68 7.07 0.32
C GLY A 172 -0.50 7.74 1.01
N GLN A 173 -0.56 9.06 1.20
CA GLN A 173 0.46 9.84 1.89
C GLN A 173 -0.13 10.57 3.12
N GLY A 174 0.64 11.42 3.76
CA GLY A 174 0.23 12.12 4.98
C GLY A 174 0.30 11.21 6.20
N PHE A 175 -0.81 11.05 6.90
CA PHE A 175 -0.85 10.27 8.15
C PHE A 175 -1.02 8.76 7.92
N VAL A 176 -1.33 8.31 6.69
CA VAL A 176 -1.51 6.87 6.42
C VAL A 176 -0.19 6.13 6.54
N LEU A 177 -0.19 5.08 7.37
CA LEU A 177 0.94 4.17 7.54
C LEU A 177 0.46 2.72 7.43
N ALA A 178 1.22 1.91 6.71
CA ALA A 178 0.97 0.48 6.59
C ALA A 178 2.29 -0.31 6.68
N THR A 179 2.21 -1.56 7.12
CA THR A 179 3.33 -2.49 7.04
C THR A 179 3.33 -3.20 5.68
N PRO A 180 4.48 -3.69 5.19
CA PRO A 180 4.52 -4.51 3.98
C PRO A 180 3.59 -5.72 4.03
N LEU A 181 3.47 -6.38 5.19
CA LEU A 181 2.55 -7.49 5.37
C LEU A 181 1.09 -7.06 5.18
N GLN A 182 0.70 -5.91 5.72
CA GLN A 182 -0.66 -5.38 5.52
C GLN A 182 -0.94 -5.12 4.04
N LEU A 183 0.02 -4.58 3.29
CA LEU A 183 -0.13 -4.35 1.85
C LEU A 183 -0.26 -5.67 1.06
N ALA A 184 0.49 -6.70 1.44
CA ALA A 184 0.37 -8.03 0.83
C ALA A 184 -1.00 -8.67 1.12
N VAL A 185 -1.51 -8.57 2.36
CA VAL A 185 -2.84 -9.06 2.73
C VAL A 185 -3.94 -8.27 2.01
N MET A 186 -3.85 -6.96 1.94
CA MET A 186 -4.75 -6.11 1.15
C MET A 186 -4.82 -6.60 -0.30
N THR A 187 -3.67 -6.85 -0.90
CA THR A 187 -3.55 -7.32 -2.28
C THR A 187 -4.17 -8.71 -2.46
N ALA A 188 -3.92 -9.63 -1.52
CA ALA A 188 -4.52 -10.96 -1.53
C ALA A 188 -6.05 -10.92 -1.40
N ARG A 189 -6.60 -10.02 -0.58
CA ARG A 189 -8.06 -9.80 -0.45
C ARG A 189 -8.69 -9.20 -1.70
N ILE A 190 -7.94 -8.39 -2.47
CA ILE A 190 -8.40 -7.94 -3.80
C ILE A 190 -8.39 -9.11 -4.79
N ALA A 191 -7.30 -9.87 -4.82
CA ALA A 191 -7.07 -10.94 -5.77
C ALA A 191 -8.08 -12.10 -5.62
N ASN A 192 -8.45 -12.45 -4.38
CA ASN A 192 -9.33 -13.59 -4.09
C ASN A 192 -10.83 -13.29 -4.14
N GLY A 193 -11.23 -12.12 -4.64
CA GLY A 193 -12.63 -11.74 -4.74
C GLY A 193 -13.26 -11.22 -3.43
N GLY A 194 -12.45 -10.72 -2.51
CA GLY A 194 -12.96 -10.11 -1.27
C GLY A 194 -13.20 -11.11 -0.14
N ILE A 195 -12.43 -12.17 -0.08
CA ILE A 195 -12.40 -13.07 1.08
C ILE A 195 -11.40 -12.51 2.12
N ALA A 196 -11.83 -12.37 3.36
CA ALA A 196 -11.07 -11.73 4.44
C ALA A 196 -9.96 -12.64 5.01
N ILE A 197 -9.05 -13.14 4.15
CA ILE A 197 -7.95 -14.01 4.58
C ILE A 197 -7.06 -13.31 5.62
N ALA A 198 -6.50 -14.11 6.53
CA ALA A 198 -5.48 -13.70 7.49
C ALA A 198 -4.16 -14.45 7.23
N PRO A 199 -3.02 -13.79 7.46
CA PRO A 199 -1.71 -14.42 7.23
C PRO A 199 -1.45 -15.52 8.26
N LYS A 200 -0.76 -16.59 7.83
CA LYS A 200 -0.41 -17.75 8.67
C LYS A 200 1.07 -18.08 8.48
N LEU A 201 1.80 -18.24 9.59
CA LEU A 201 3.18 -18.74 9.59
C LEU A 201 3.22 -20.25 9.63
N VAL A 202 2.33 -20.87 10.42
CA VAL A 202 2.27 -22.30 10.63
C VAL A 202 1.23 -22.90 9.70
N ARG A 203 1.67 -23.80 8.85
CA ARG A 203 0.79 -24.53 7.93
C ARG A 203 -0.01 -25.62 8.63
N GLU A 204 0.69 -26.42 9.42
CA GLU A 204 0.14 -27.55 10.16
C GLU A 204 0.76 -27.64 11.55
N ALA A 205 -0.04 -28.00 12.53
CA ALA A 205 0.44 -28.33 13.86
C ALA A 205 0.20 -29.81 14.13
N GLN A 206 1.21 -30.51 14.69
CA GLN A 206 1.10 -31.88 15.15
C GLN A 206 1.30 -31.93 16.66
N ARG A 207 0.44 -32.65 17.36
CA ARG A 207 0.61 -32.93 18.77
C ARG A 207 0.89 -34.41 18.97
N VAL A 208 2.11 -34.76 19.42
CA VAL A 208 2.50 -36.12 19.77
C VAL A 208 2.01 -37.17 18.76
N GLY A 209 2.48 -37.05 17.51
CA GLY A 209 2.16 -38.02 16.44
C GLY A 209 0.77 -37.98 15.84
N LYS A 210 -0.07 -37.03 16.24
CA LYS A 210 -1.39 -36.81 15.62
C LYS A 210 -1.46 -35.44 14.95
N ARG A 211 -1.88 -35.42 13.69
CA ARG A 211 -2.25 -34.18 13.01
C ARG A 211 -3.46 -33.57 13.71
N LEU A 212 -3.36 -32.32 14.14
CA LEU A 212 -4.52 -31.62 14.64
C LEU A 212 -5.43 -31.27 13.46
N PRO A 213 -6.74 -31.50 13.57
CA PRO A 213 -7.66 -31.08 12.53
C PRO A 213 -7.56 -29.56 12.33
N ASP A 214 -7.62 -29.11 11.09
CA ASP A 214 -7.79 -27.68 10.81
C ASP A 214 -9.23 -27.29 11.14
N LEU A 215 -9.45 -26.91 12.40
CA LEU A 215 -10.76 -26.52 12.94
C LEU A 215 -11.13 -25.06 12.55
N ARG A 216 -10.34 -24.41 11.71
CA ARG A 216 -10.62 -23.03 11.31
C ARG A 216 -11.76 -23.02 10.30
N GLU A 217 -12.76 -22.23 10.61
CA GLU A 217 -13.82 -21.92 9.67
C GLU A 217 -13.23 -21.21 8.40
N PRO A 218 -13.87 -21.37 7.25
CA PRO A 218 -13.53 -20.63 6.06
C PRO A 218 -13.54 -19.12 6.36
N PHE A 219 -12.57 -18.39 5.79
CA PHE A 219 -12.56 -16.95 5.94
C PHE A 219 -13.84 -16.33 5.36
N PRO A 220 -14.46 -15.37 6.07
CA PRO A 220 -15.71 -14.76 5.64
C PRO A 220 -15.52 -13.91 4.39
N SER A 221 -16.58 -13.81 3.60
CA SER A 221 -16.66 -12.79 2.55
C SER A 221 -16.76 -11.40 3.19
N MET A 222 -16.08 -10.43 2.61
CA MET A 222 -16.19 -9.02 3.01
C MET A 222 -17.46 -8.36 2.47
N GLY A 223 -18.30 -9.06 1.71
CA GLY A 223 -19.55 -8.51 1.16
C GLY A 223 -19.35 -7.36 0.18
N LEU A 224 -18.27 -7.39 -0.61
CA LEU A 224 -18.01 -6.41 -1.66
C LEU A 224 -18.70 -6.78 -2.96
N SER A 225 -19.07 -5.77 -3.75
CA SER A 225 -19.57 -5.99 -5.10
C SER A 225 -18.47 -6.60 -5.98
N ALA A 226 -18.76 -7.74 -6.61
CA ALA A 226 -17.86 -8.37 -7.58
C ALA A 226 -17.55 -7.44 -8.77
N ALA A 227 -18.51 -6.62 -9.18
CA ALA A 227 -18.34 -5.64 -10.23
C ALA A 227 -17.33 -4.54 -9.83
N HIS A 228 -17.38 -4.06 -8.58
CA HIS A 228 -16.45 -3.05 -8.08
C HIS A 228 -15.03 -3.61 -7.92
N LEU A 229 -14.90 -4.83 -7.42
CA LEU A 229 -13.61 -5.51 -7.37
C LEU A 229 -13.02 -5.70 -8.78
N ALA A 230 -13.85 -6.10 -9.77
CA ALA A 230 -13.41 -6.26 -11.15
C ALA A 230 -12.87 -4.94 -11.76
N VAL A 231 -13.44 -3.78 -11.42
CA VAL A 231 -12.90 -2.48 -11.83
C VAL A 231 -11.48 -2.28 -11.33
N VAL A 232 -11.23 -2.55 -10.06
CA VAL A 232 -9.91 -2.39 -9.44
C VAL A 232 -8.93 -3.43 -9.98
N GLN A 233 -9.34 -4.69 -10.09
CA GLN A 233 -8.51 -5.77 -10.65
C GLN A 233 -8.13 -5.47 -12.10
N LYS A 234 -9.06 -4.95 -12.92
CA LYS A 234 -8.78 -4.54 -14.30
C LYS A 234 -7.76 -3.39 -14.33
N GLY A 235 -7.90 -2.39 -13.48
CA GLY A 235 -6.92 -1.31 -13.36
C GLY A 235 -5.53 -1.82 -12.97
N MET A 236 -5.44 -2.78 -12.02
CA MET A 236 -4.19 -3.42 -11.60
C MET A 236 -3.57 -4.29 -12.72
N LEU A 237 -4.40 -4.99 -13.49
CA LEU A 237 -3.98 -5.74 -14.68
C LEU A 237 -3.31 -4.79 -15.69
N ASP A 238 -3.92 -3.67 -15.96
CA ASP A 238 -3.42 -2.71 -16.93
C ASP A 238 -2.16 -1.97 -16.46
N VAL A 239 -1.93 -1.87 -15.15
CA VAL A 239 -0.65 -1.34 -14.60
C VAL A 239 0.56 -2.10 -15.15
N THR A 240 0.44 -3.41 -15.29
CA THR A 240 1.53 -4.30 -15.72
C THR A 240 1.45 -4.70 -17.20
N ASN A 241 0.26 -4.69 -17.82
CA ASN A 241 0.08 -5.25 -19.15
C ASN A 241 -0.31 -4.21 -20.24
N ASP A 242 -0.79 -3.01 -19.88
CA ASP A 242 -0.99 -1.91 -20.85
C ASP A 242 0.34 -1.16 -21.06
N PRO A 243 0.74 -0.83 -22.30
CA PRO A 243 1.96 -0.04 -22.57
C PRO A 243 2.05 1.30 -21.84
N ARG A 244 0.90 1.87 -21.43
CA ARG A 244 0.82 3.10 -20.62
C ARG A 244 0.86 2.85 -19.13
N GLY A 245 0.85 1.58 -18.70
CA GLY A 245 0.90 1.16 -17.31
C GLY A 245 2.24 1.47 -16.65
N THR A 246 2.20 1.82 -15.37
CA THR A 246 3.41 2.26 -14.64
C THR A 246 4.42 1.15 -14.38
N ALA A 247 4.04 -0.12 -14.55
CA ALA A 247 4.92 -1.29 -14.40
C ALA A 247 5.01 -2.15 -15.67
N TYR A 248 4.62 -1.64 -16.83
CA TYR A 248 4.63 -2.40 -18.09
C TYR A 248 5.98 -3.06 -18.41
N ARG A 249 7.09 -2.39 -18.07
CA ARG A 249 8.44 -2.93 -18.31
C ARG A 249 8.79 -4.15 -17.44
N ALA A 250 8.05 -4.35 -16.35
CA ALA A 250 8.24 -5.47 -15.41
C ALA A 250 7.18 -6.57 -15.59
N ARG A 251 6.40 -6.53 -16.68
CA ARG A 251 5.39 -7.56 -16.96
C ARG A 251 6.02 -8.94 -17.11
N ILE A 252 5.26 -9.95 -16.73
CA ILE A 252 5.60 -11.34 -17.06
C ILE A 252 5.05 -11.60 -18.45
N GLU A 253 5.93 -12.01 -19.38
CA GLU A 253 5.56 -12.20 -20.79
C GLU A 253 4.78 -13.49 -21.04
N GLU A 254 4.97 -14.51 -20.19
CA GLU A 254 4.21 -15.75 -20.23
C GLU A 254 2.74 -15.51 -19.81
N PRO A 255 1.75 -15.64 -20.71
CA PRO A 255 0.36 -15.29 -20.42
C PRO A 255 -0.25 -16.06 -19.24
N SER A 256 0.10 -17.35 -19.10
CA SER A 256 -0.41 -18.21 -18.01
C SER A 256 0.08 -17.78 -16.63
N MET A 257 1.13 -16.94 -16.57
CA MET A 257 1.74 -16.40 -15.36
C MET A 257 1.57 -14.90 -15.25
N ALA A 258 0.78 -14.29 -16.13
CA ALA A 258 0.59 -12.84 -16.15
C ALA A 258 0.21 -12.30 -14.77
N MET A 259 0.79 -11.16 -14.43
CA MET A 259 0.68 -10.51 -13.13
C MET A 259 -0.18 -9.25 -13.21
N ALA A 260 -0.97 -9.01 -12.20
CA ALA A 260 -1.60 -7.72 -11.94
C ALA A 260 -0.91 -7.03 -10.74
N GLY A 261 -0.80 -5.72 -10.75
CA GLY A 261 -0.11 -5.06 -9.65
C GLY A 261 -0.31 -3.55 -9.58
N LYS A 262 0.38 -2.92 -8.63
CA LYS A 262 0.38 -1.47 -8.47
C LYS A 262 1.72 -0.97 -7.95
N THR A 263 2.30 0.00 -8.63
CA THR A 263 3.48 0.73 -8.18
C THR A 263 3.12 1.78 -7.14
N GLY A 264 4.01 2.01 -6.18
CA GLY A 264 3.95 3.10 -5.23
C GLY A 264 5.29 3.83 -5.17
N SER A 265 5.26 5.16 -5.15
CA SER A 265 6.42 5.99 -4.84
C SER A 265 5.99 6.98 -3.76
N VAL A 266 6.77 7.06 -2.70
CA VAL A 266 6.43 7.86 -1.53
C VAL A 266 7.56 8.84 -1.25
N GLN A 267 7.23 10.12 -1.23
CA GLN A 267 8.17 11.14 -0.82
C GLN A 267 8.38 11.08 0.69
N VAL A 268 9.60 10.81 1.13
CA VAL A 268 9.98 10.84 2.54
C VAL A 268 10.18 12.29 2.99
N LYS A 269 10.79 13.12 2.15
CA LYS A 269 11.03 14.53 2.41
C LYS A 269 10.15 15.42 1.54
N ARG A 270 9.55 16.44 2.16
CA ARG A 270 8.79 17.45 1.42
C ARG A 270 9.69 18.24 0.49
N ILE A 271 9.37 18.25 -0.80
CA ILE A 271 10.04 19.09 -1.79
C ILE A 271 9.46 20.50 -1.68
N THR A 272 10.30 21.48 -1.34
CA THR A 272 9.92 22.89 -1.23
C THR A 272 9.77 23.54 -2.61
N LYS A 273 9.12 24.72 -2.66
CA LYS A 273 9.01 25.50 -3.91
C LYS A 273 10.39 25.88 -4.45
N ALA A 274 11.29 26.30 -3.58
CA ALA A 274 12.67 26.66 -3.95
C ALA A 274 13.47 25.48 -4.52
N GLU A 275 13.31 24.27 -3.95
CA GLU A 275 13.94 23.05 -4.51
C GLU A 275 13.36 22.69 -5.88
N ARG A 276 12.07 22.92 -6.11
CA ARG A 276 11.46 22.69 -7.43
C ARG A 276 11.96 23.66 -8.49
N GLU A 277 12.25 24.92 -8.11
CA GLU A 277 12.78 25.96 -8.99
C GLU A 277 14.26 25.76 -9.31
N ARG A 278 15.07 25.30 -8.34
CA ARG A 278 16.51 25.02 -8.52
C ARG A 278 16.80 23.67 -9.19
N GLY A 279 15.82 22.79 -9.28
CA GLY A 279 15.97 21.40 -9.68
C GLY A 279 15.91 20.46 -8.47
N VAL A 280 15.09 19.41 -8.59
CA VAL A 280 14.95 18.40 -7.53
C VAL A 280 16.15 17.48 -7.56
N VAL A 281 16.83 17.31 -6.42
CA VAL A 281 17.95 16.38 -6.25
C VAL A 281 17.43 14.95 -6.54
N LYS A 282 18.17 14.19 -7.34
CA LYS A 282 17.82 12.81 -7.66
C LYS A 282 17.81 11.95 -6.40
N ASN A 283 16.96 10.94 -6.36
CA ASN A 283 16.81 10.09 -5.19
C ASN A 283 18.11 9.36 -4.80
N GLU A 284 18.89 8.97 -5.78
CA GLU A 284 20.22 8.32 -5.62
C GLU A 284 21.26 9.20 -4.96
N ASP A 285 21.17 10.53 -5.15
CA ASP A 285 22.09 11.53 -4.63
C ASP A 285 21.72 12.03 -3.21
N ARG A 286 20.57 11.57 -2.67
CA ARG A 286 20.13 11.91 -1.31
C ARG A 286 20.74 10.98 -0.28
N GLU A 287 20.85 11.45 0.97
CA GLU A 287 21.13 10.58 2.09
C GLU A 287 20.08 9.46 2.19
N TRP A 288 20.48 8.27 2.63
CA TRP A 288 19.60 7.10 2.73
C TRP A 288 18.27 7.39 3.44
N LYS A 289 18.32 8.10 4.56
CA LYS A 289 17.14 8.45 5.36
C LYS A 289 16.13 9.37 4.67
N ASP A 290 16.58 10.14 3.66
CA ASP A 290 15.80 11.13 2.92
C ASP A 290 15.34 10.58 1.54
N ARG A 291 15.70 9.34 1.21
CA ARG A 291 15.33 8.72 -0.05
C ARG A 291 13.86 8.36 -0.08
N ASP A 292 13.22 8.60 -1.21
CA ASP A 292 11.84 8.22 -1.46
C ASP A 292 11.72 6.68 -1.42
N HIS A 293 10.64 6.17 -0.84
CA HIS A 293 10.35 4.74 -0.85
C HIS A 293 9.73 4.33 -2.17
N ALA A 294 10.21 3.22 -2.73
CA ALA A 294 9.59 2.53 -3.86
C ALA A 294 8.84 1.30 -3.34
N LEU A 295 7.58 1.16 -3.73
CA LEU A 295 6.71 0.07 -3.35
C LEU A 295 6.14 -0.60 -4.61
N PHE A 296 5.90 -1.88 -4.51
CA PHE A 296 5.12 -2.63 -5.48
C PHE A 296 4.25 -3.65 -4.73
N VAL A 297 3.01 -3.78 -5.15
CA VAL A 297 2.12 -4.84 -4.74
C VAL A 297 1.58 -5.53 -5.97
N GLY A 298 1.38 -6.83 -5.92
CA GLY A 298 0.88 -7.58 -7.07
C GLY A 298 0.38 -8.96 -6.71
N TYR A 299 -0.29 -9.60 -7.67
CA TYR A 299 -0.72 -10.97 -7.57
C TYR A 299 -0.63 -11.68 -8.93
N ALA A 300 -0.44 -12.97 -8.91
CA ALA A 300 -0.36 -13.82 -10.09
C ALA A 300 -0.78 -15.27 -9.76
N PRO A 301 -1.21 -16.06 -10.77
CA PRO A 301 -1.68 -15.64 -12.10
C PRO A 301 -2.95 -14.79 -12.02
N ILE A 302 -3.33 -14.09 -13.09
CA ILE A 302 -4.49 -13.19 -13.09
C ILE A 302 -5.81 -13.98 -13.00
N ASP A 303 -5.95 -15.01 -13.82
CA ASP A 303 -7.20 -15.77 -13.95
C ASP A 303 -7.48 -16.69 -12.76
N SER A 304 -6.43 -17.12 -12.06
CA SER A 304 -6.51 -17.97 -10.86
C SER A 304 -5.44 -17.58 -9.87
N PRO A 305 -5.62 -16.48 -9.11
CA PRO A 305 -4.61 -15.94 -8.21
C PRO A 305 -4.15 -16.95 -7.16
N ARG A 306 -2.85 -17.21 -7.13
CA ARG A 306 -2.22 -18.14 -6.17
C ARG A 306 -1.27 -17.44 -5.20
N TYR A 307 -0.63 -16.37 -5.67
CA TYR A 307 0.38 -15.62 -4.92
C TYR A 307 0.04 -14.13 -4.92
N ALA A 308 0.24 -13.49 -3.78
CA ALA A 308 0.19 -12.04 -3.63
C ALA A 308 1.41 -11.53 -2.87
N VAL A 309 1.89 -10.38 -3.25
CA VAL A 309 3.06 -9.70 -2.71
C VAL A 309 2.77 -8.22 -2.47
#